data_f49726c20283089dd456013de3398f6c
#
_entry.id   f49726c20283089dd456013de3398f6c
#
_cell.length_a   1.000
_cell.length_b   1.000
_cell.length_c   1.000
_cell.angle_alpha   90.00
_cell.angle_beta   90.00
_cell.angle_gamma   90.00
#
_symmetry.space_group_name_H-M   'P 1'
#
loop_
_entity.id
_entity.type
_entity.pdbx_description
1 polymer ?
#
loop_
_entity_poly.entity_id
_entity_poly.type
_entity_poly.pdbx_seq_one_letter_code
_entity_poly.pdbx_strand_id
1 'polypeptide(L)'
;MNVKKALFASSLFLCGVGVLPVTAGLPVAHDESEISSPMPEQQKKKRTITGNVTDGSTGEPLIGVSIMLKGSSDGTTTDLDGNFSLSIPVKAQLEFSYIGYKKQVLDVTDLVVANVKLESDNEMLAEVVVVGAGTQKKVSVTGAITSVKGTELHAPSSSLTSNFAGKLAGVIAVTTGGEPGTSSNFYIRGIGTFGGRATPLILLDGVEISSGDLNRIPPESIESFSILKDASATAIYGARGANGVMLVTTKIGTENTKASINVTVENSFLKPVNEVGYVDGARWMEIYNEAQLARTPNATPKYSQERIDYTRSGINPYVYPDVDWYDLVFKESTMNQRANVNIMGGGPKVSYYMSLQANHDTGLLDIPKAYSFDNNINKWGYTFQNNITYKVTPTTRIDLRMNAQIGNNKGPNASVSDIFYQVYNNNPVTFPAYFPAEPGDKHIKYGNAILSGTSLYTNPYQYMLGSYKEVNYSMLNTSIYINQNLDFVTKGLKIIALVNWKSWSETSYTRWLDPYWYRADSKSWSPDNPGEYTLERLNSSGSEYISQSGIGRGADNTFYFHGQLNYENTFGEDHGVAAMLMYMQREYRNDVLPNRNQGLSGRLTYAFQQKYPVSYTHLRAHET
;
A
#
# COMPACT_ATOMS: atom_id res chain seq x y z
N MET A 1 29.58 34.51 -8.67
CA MET A 1 30.52 33.39 -8.52
C MET A 1 29.67 32.13 -8.27
N ASN A 2 29.72 31.22 -9.21
CA ASN A 2 28.77 30.11 -9.40
C ASN A 2 28.79 29.06 -8.28
N VAL A 3 27.66 28.88 -7.57
CA VAL A 3 27.39 27.78 -6.64
C VAL A 3 26.29 26.90 -7.23
N LYS A 4 26.53 26.33 -8.39
CA LYS A 4 25.61 25.38 -9.08
C LYS A 4 26.26 24.04 -9.46
N LYS A 5 27.34 23.62 -8.80
CA LYS A 5 28.02 22.34 -9.14
C LYS A 5 28.58 21.58 -7.95
N ALA A 6 27.80 21.38 -6.89
CA ALA A 6 28.24 20.52 -5.77
C ALA A 6 27.08 19.80 -5.07
N LEU A 7 26.21 19.09 -5.83
CA LEU A 7 25.19 18.22 -5.25
C LEU A 7 24.76 17.12 -6.23
N PHE A 8 25.74 16.47 -6.89
CA PHE A 8 25.51 15.23 -7.64
C PHE A 8 26.81 14.40 -7.63
N ALA A 9 27.12 13.83 -6.49
CA ALA A 9 28.13 12.77 -6.39
C ALA A 9 27.79 11.89 -5.18
N SER A 10 26.75 11.09 -5.28
CA SER A 10 26.67 9.83 -4.57
C SER A 10 26.38 8.76 -5.61
N SER A 11 27.44 8.07 -5.91
CA SER A 11 27.66 6.96 -6.81
C SER A 11 26.46 6.04 -6.98
N LEU A 12 25.82 6.13 -8.15
CA LEU A 12 25.06 5.05 -8.75
C LEU A 12 26.08 4.04 -9.33
N PHE A 13 26.32 2.92 -8.66
CA PHE A 13 26.93 1.76 -9.28
C PHE A 13 25.87 1.13 -10.20
N LEU A 14 25.78 1.61 -11.43
CA LEU A 14 25.10 0.91 -12.52
C LEU A 14 26.07 -0.12 -13.10
N CYS A 15 25.83 -1.40 -12.80
CA CYS A 15 26.36 -2.48 -13.63
C CYS A 15 25.78 -2.32 -15.04
N GLY A 16 26.63 -1.97 -15.98
CA GLY A 16 26.27 -1.87 -17.38
C GLY A 16 25.88 -3.24 -17.94
N VAL A 17 24.59 -3.39 -18.26
CA VAL A 17 24.12 -4.43 -19.17
C VAL A 17 23.95 -3.76 -20.51
N GLY A 18 24.81 -4.16 -21.47
CA GLY A 18 24.76 -3.66 -22.83
C GLY A 18 23.41 -3.98 -23.48
N VAL A 19 22.73 -2.94 -23.91
CA VAL A 19 21.51 -3.04 -24.71
C VAL A 19 21.93 -3.25 -26.16
N LEU A 20 21.69 -4.44 -26.70
CA LEU A 20 21.72 -4.68 -28.14
C LEU A 20 20.37 -4.24 -28.73
N PRO A 21 20.36 -3.50 -29.85
CA PRO A 21 19.12 -3.13 -30.50
C PRO A 21 18.50 -4.32 -31.21
N VAL A 22 17.27 -4.66 -30.85
CA VAL A 22 16.43 -5.60 -31.62
C VAL A 22 15.75 -4.80 -32.74
N THR A 23 16.22 -4.97 -33.96
CA THR A 23 15.51 -4.50 -35.16
C THR A 23 14.43 -5.52 -35.50
N ALA A 24 13.17 -5.11 -35.40
CA ALA A 24 12.03 -5.86 -35.91
C ALA A 24 11.97 -5.70 -37.45
N GLY A 25 12.33 -6.75 -38.17
CA GLY A 25 12.07 -6.88 -39.61
C GLY A 25 10.79 -7.67 -39.86
N LEU A 26 9.85 -7.05 -40.53
CA LEU A 26 8.67 -7.71 -41.10
C LEU A 26 9.09 -8.55 -42.30
N PRO A 27 8.55 -9.78 -42.52
CA PRO A 27 8.82 -10.51 -43.74
C PRO A 27 7.81 -10.14 -44.85
N VAL A 28 8.37 -9.76 -46.01
CA VAL A 28 7.66 -9.67 -47.28
C VAL A 28 7.67 -11.07 -47.92
N ALA A 29 6.52 -11.51 -48.40
CA ALA A 29 6.32 -12.75 -49.17
C ALA A 29 6.82 -12.62 -50.61
N HIS A 30 7.49 -13.64 -51.13
CA HIS A 30 7.48 -14.07 -52.53
C HIS A 30 8.05 -15.48 -52.59
N ASP A 31 7.30 -16.37 -52.97
CA ASP A 31 6.92 -17.18 -54.13
C ASP A 31 7.99 -18.11 -54.72
N GLU A 32 7.51 -19.38 -54.95
CA GLU A 32 7.86 -20.44 -55.91
C GLU A 32 9.10 -21.31 -55.74
N SER A 33 8.72 -22.55 -55.46
CA SER A 33 9.13 -23.81 -56.10
C SER A 33 10.55 -24.33 -55.93
N GLU A 34 10.67 -25.42 -55.14
CA GLU A 34 11.23 -26.67 -55.73
C GLU A 34 10.77 -27.89 -54.90
N ILE A 35 10.27 -28.88 -55.65
CA ILE A 35 9.77 -30.15 -55.19
C ILE A 35 10.96 -31.03 -54.76
N SER A 36 11.07 -31.36 -53.48
CA SER A 36 11.81 -32.55 -53.04
C SER A 36 10.88 -33.48 -52.27
N SER A 37 10.70 -34.66 -52.80
CA SER A 37 9.87 -35.76 -52.27
C SER A 37 10.15 -36.03 -50.79
N PRO A 38 9.12 -36.22 -49.92
CA PRO A 38 9.34 -36.66 -48.56
C PRO A 38 9.71 -38.16 -48.53
N MET A 39 10.80 -38.49 -47.88
CA MET A 39 11.04 -39.87 -47.38
C MET A 39 9.87 -40.28 -46.49
N PRO A 40 9.40 -41.55 -46.57
CA PRO A 40 8.26 -42.00 -45.79
C PRO A 40 8.60 -41.97 -44.29
N GLU A 41 7.90 -41.11 -43.58
CA GLU A 41 7.84 -41.11 -42.12
C GLU A 41 7.26 -42.47 -41.70
N GLN A 42 8.09 -43.31 -41.06
CA GLN A 42 7.62 -44.55 -40.47
C GLN A 42 6.50 -44.21 -39.48
N GLN A 43 5.29 -44.51 -39.81
CA GLN A 43 4.13 -44.47 -38.91
C GLN A 43 4.44 -45.35 -37.71
N LYS A 44 4.91 -44.75 -36.60
CA LYS A 44 5.04 -45.42 -35.29
C LYS A 44 3.63 -45.92 -34.94
N LYS A 45 3.44 -47.25 -34.93
CA LYS A 45 2.15 -47.86 -34.54
C LYS A 45 1.72 -47.29 -33.20
N LYS A 46 0.65 -46.52 -33.21
CA LYS A 46 0.00 -46.02 -31.98
C LYS A 46 -0.98 -47.09 -31.50
N ARG A 47 -1.14 -47.19 -30.21
CA ARG A 47 -2.16 -48.02 -29.56
C ARG A 47 -2.90 -47.20 -28.52
N THR A 48 -4.13 -47.56 -28.24
CA THR A 48 -4.91 -46.92 -27.18
C THR A 48 -4.73 -47.69 -25.89
N ILE A 49 -4.39 -46.96 -24.82
CA ILE A 49 -4.38 -47.46 -23.45
C ILE A 49 -5.55 -46.86 -22.69
N THR A 50 -6.22 -47.66 -21.89
CA THR A 50 -7.30 -47.25 -20.98
C THR A 50 -6.93 -47.60 -19.55
N GLY A 51 -7.59 -47.01 -18.58
CA GLY A 51 -7.37 -47.34 -17.17
C GLY A 51 -8.21 -46.50 -16.24
N ASN A 52 -8.08 -46.78 -14.98
CA ASN A 52 -8.75 -46.07 -13.90
C ASN A 52 -7.73 -45.58 -12.88
N VAL A 53 -7.95 -44.37 -12.34
CA VAL A 53 -7.11 -43.78 -11.31
C VAL A 53 -7.93 -43.59 -10.04
N THR A 54 -7.45 -44.19 -8.93
CA THR A 54 -8.10 -44.14 -7.61
C THR A 54 -7.17 -43.62 -6.53
N ASP A 55 -7.75 -43.10 -5.45
CA ASP A 55 -7.04 -42.80 -4.21
C ASP A 55 -6.50 -44.08 -3.57
N GLY A 56 -5.21 -44.09 -3.23
CA GLY A 56 -4.54 -45.24 -2.62
C GLY A 56 -5.04 -45.58 -1.22
N SER A 57 -5.61 -44.62 -0.48
CA SER A 57 -6.09 -44.80 0.89
C SER A 57 -7.59 -45.06 0.99
N THR A 58 -8.41 -44.35 0.20
CA THR A 58 -9.88 -44.48 0.23
C THR A 58 -10.43 -45.41 -0.84
N GLY A 59 -9.70 -45.61 -1.95
CA GLY A 59 -10.15 -46.37 -3.10
C GLY A 59 -11.16 -45.62 -3.98
N GLU A 60 -11.47 -44.35 -3.69
CA GLU A 60 -12.39 -43.52 -4.45
C GLU A 60 -11.78 -43.10 -5.81
N PRO A 61 -12.57 -42.96 -6.89
CA PRO A 61 -12.08 -42.51 -8.18
C PRO A 61 -11.61 -41.04 -8.13
N LEU A 62 -10.45 -40.75 -8.74
CA LEU A 62 -9.89 -39.41 -8.81
C LEU A 62 -10.22 -38.74 -10.14
N ILE A 63 -11.00 -37.66 -10.08
CA ILE A 63 -11.50 -36.88 -11.23
C ILE A 63 -10.46 -35.81 -11.61
N GLY A 64 -10.16 -35.67 -12.91
CA GLY A 64 -9.29 -34.61 -13.41
C GLY A 64 -7.80 -34.83 -13.17
N VAL A 65 -7.36 -36.06 -12.91
CA VAL A 65 -5.94 -36.44 -12.86
C VAL A 65 -5.32 -36.19 -14.24
N SER A 66 -4.23 -35.43 -14.28
CA SER A 66 -3.48 -35.21 -15.52
C SER A 66 -2.58 -36.39 -15.81
N ILE A 67 -2.72 -36.96 -17.02
CA ILE A 67 -1.96 -38.10 -17.52
C ILE A 67 -1.20 -37.66 -18.75
N MET A 68 0.11 -37.59 -18.68
CA MET A 68 0.98 -37.10 -19.76
C MET A 68 1.91 -38.20 -20.25
N LEU A 69 2.15 -38.25 -21.55
CA LEU A 69 3.21 -39.08 -22.12
C LEU A 69 4.55 -38.45 -21.82
N LYS A 70 5.40 -39.15 -21.07
CA LYS A 70 6.71 -38.63 -20.65
C LYS A 70 7.57 -38.22 -21.84
N GLY A 71 7.98 -36.94 -21.87
CA GLY A 71 8.75 -36.35 -22.97
C GLY A 71 7.96 -35.88 -24.17
N SER A 72 6.61 -35.81 -24.07
CA SER A 72 5.70 -35.27 -25.09
C SER A 72 4.71 -34.30 -24.43
N SER A 73 4.05 -33.50 -25.26
CA SER A 73 2.89 -32.68 -24.86
C SER A 73 1.55 -33.44 -24.98
N ASP A 74 1.57 -34.69 -25.42
CA ASP A 74 0.36 -35.51 -25.56
C ASP A 74 -0.09 -36.01 -24.19
N GLY A 75 -1.36 -35.80 -23.86
CA GLY A 75 -1.93 -36.18 -22.56
C GLY A 75 -3.44 -36.20 -22.56
N THR A 76 -4.02 -36.67 -21.46
CA THR A 76 -5.47 -36.70 -21.20
C THR A 76 -5.72 -36.44 -19.70
N THR A 77 -7.01 -36.34 -19.33
CA THR A 77 -7.42 -36.25 -17.91
C THR A 77 -8.47 -37.34 -17.63
N THR A 78 -8.58 -37.74 -16.35
CA THR A 78 -9.61 -38.69 -15.91
C THR A 78 -10.98 -38.04 -15.90
N ASP A 79 -12.01 -38.86 -16.20
CA ASP A 79 -13.44 -38.53 -16.13
C ASP A 79 -14.00 -38.59 -14.70
N LEU A 80 -15.35 -38.48 -14.55
CA LEU A 80 -16.04 -38.50 -13.25
C LEU A 80 -15.90 -39.82 -12.49
N ASP A 81 -15.64 -40.90 -13.17
CA ASP A 81 -15.45 -42.24 -12.60
C ASP A 81 -13.96 -42.62 -12.51
N GLY A 82 -13.06 -41.63 -12.70
CA GLY A 82 -11.61 -41.83 -12.66
C GLY A 82 -11.02 -42.54 -13.88
N ASN A 83 -11.80 -42.79 -14.94
CA ASN A 83 -11.31 -43.47 -16.12
C ASN A 83 -10.61 -42.55 -17.09
N PHE A 84 -9.67 -43.09 -17.85
CA PHE A 84 -8.96 -42.35 -18.90
C PHE A 84 -8.75 -43.21 -20.14
N SER A 85 -8.54 -42.56 -21.27
CA SER A 85 -8.15 -43.17 -22.55
C SER A 85 -7.14 -42.28 -23.27
N LEU A 86 -6.01 -42.84 -23.69
CA LEU A 86 -4.94 -42.11 -24.37
C LEU A 86 -4.31 -42.94 -25.47
N SER A 87 -4.09 -42.35 -26.65
CA SER A 87 -3.36 -42.98 -27.76
C SER A 87 -1.85 -42.76 -27.60
N ILE A 88 -1.10 -43.85 -27.45
CA ILE A 88 0.33 -43.82 -27.12
C ILE A 88 1.17 -44.65 -28.11
N PRO A 89 2.48 -44.40 -28.25
CA PRO A 89 3.41 -45.29 -28.95
C PRO A 89 3.50 -46.67 -28.26
N VAL A 90 3.95 -47.67 -28.99
CA VAL A 90 4.07 -49.06 -28.47
C VAL A 90 4.95 -49.13 -27.23
N LYS A 91 6.04 -48.35 -27.15
CA LYS A 91 6.88 -48.17 -25.95
C LYS A 91 6.62 -46.76 -25.38
N ALA A 92 6.07 -46.69 -24.16
CA ALA A 92 5.68 -45.42 -23.56
C ALA A 92 5.72 -45.48 -22.03
N GLN A 93 6.04 -44.37 -21.43
CA GLN A 93 5.89 -44.10 -19.98
C GLN A 93 4.87 -43.00 -19.80
N LEU A 94 3.91 -43.23 -18.90
CA LEU A 94 2.88 -42.23 -18.54
C LEU A 94 3.23 -41.63 -17.18
N GLU A 95 3.15 -40.30 -17.10
CA GLU A 95 3.26 -39.54 -15.86
C GLU A 95 1.86 -39.16 -15.40
N PHE A 96 1.50 -39.59 -14.18
CA PHE A 96 0.25 -39.25 -13.51
C PHE A 96 0.52 -38.16 -12.51
N SER A 97 -0.21 -37.06 -12.59
CA SER A 97 -0.11 -35.96 -11.63
C SER A 97 -1.47 -35.42 -11.24
N TYR A 98 -1.66 -35.23 -9.92
CA TYR A 98 -2.88 -34.66 -9.35
C TYR A 98 -2.54 -33.81 -8.14
N ILE A 99 -3.30 -32.73 -7.91
CA ILE A 99 -3.04 -31.82 -6.79
C ILE A 99 -3.28 -32.56 -5.47
N GLY A 100 -2.27 -32.57 -4.59
CA GLY A 100 -2.33 -33.27 -3.29
C GLY A 100 -1.91 -34.74 -3.35
N TYR A 101 -1.37 -35.22 -4.49
CA TYR A 101 -0.88 -36.59 -4.66
C TYR A 101 0.54 -36.63 -5.19
N LYS A 102 1.29 -37.68 -4.82
CA LYS A 102 2.64 -37.92 -5.34
C LYS A 102 2.58 -38.21 -6.83
N LYS A 103 3.43 -37.55 -7.61
CA LYS A 103 3.59 -37.87 -9.03
C LYS A 103 4.07 -39.29 -9.21
N GLN A 104 3.42 -40.06 -10.05
CA GLN A 104 3.78 -41.44 -10.35
C GLN A 104 4.06 -41.59 -11.84
N VAL A 105 5.18 -42.28 -12.17
CA VAL A 105 5.53 -42.62 -13.55
C VAL A 105 5.38 -44.13 -13.70
N LEU A 106 4.55 -44.54 -14.66
CA LEU A 106 4.31 -45.96 -14.97
C LEU A 106 4.80 -46.27 -16.38
N ASP A 107 5.60 -47.34 -16.49
CA ASP A 107 5.94 -47.93 -17.80
C ASP A 107 4.75 -48.75 -18.28
N VAL A 108 4.18 -48.34 -19.38
CA VAL A 108 2.96 -48.97 -19.95
C VAL A 108 3.28 -49.78 -21.21
N THR A 109 4.55 -50.08 -21.49
CA THR A 109 4.99 -50.74 -22.73
C THR A 109 4.23 -52.04 -23.02
N ASP A 110 3.96 -52.86 -22.01
CA ASP A 110 3.28 -54.15 -22.14
C ASP A 110 1.86 -54.17 -21.59
N LEU A 111 1.30 -52.98 -21.19
CA LEU A 111 0.00 -52.87 -20.59
C LEU A 111 -1.04 -52.39 -21.60
N VAL A 112 -2.21 -53.02 -21.64
CA VAL A 112 -3.41 -52.59 -22.38
C VAL A 112 -4.34 -51.75 -21.48
N VAL A 113 -4.36 -52.07 -20.18
CA VAL A 113 -5.10 -51.36 -19.15
C VAL A 113 -4.15 -50.96 -18.04
N ALA A 114 -4.16 -49.71 -17.63
CA ALA A 114 -3.33 -49.16 -16.57
C ALA A 114 -4.20 -48.65 -15.44
N ASN A 115 -4.44 -49.45 -14.40
CA ASN A 115 -5.09 -49.00 -13.19
C ASN A 115 -4.04 -48.51 -12.19
N VAL A 116 -4.15 -47.26 -11.77
CA VAL A 116 -3.18 -46.57 -10.96
C VAL A 116 -3.81 -46.14 -9.64
N LYS A 117 -3.12 -46.42 -8.53
CA LYS A 117 -3.48 -45.90 -7.21
C LYS A 117 -2.49 -44.80 -6.88
N LEU A 118 -2.97 -43.56 -6.78
CA LEU A 118 -2.15 -42.43 -6.36
C LEU A 118 -2.10 -42.36 -4.83
N GLU A 119 -0.92 -42.32 -4.27
CA GLU A 119 -0.72 -42.05 -2.86
C GLU A 119 -0.90 -40.56 -2.61
N SER A 120 -1.70 -40.20 -1.61
CA SER A 120 -1.81 -38.82 -1.18
C SER A 120 -0.41 -38.33 -0.76
N ASP A 121 0.01 -37.20 -1.30
CA ASP A 121 1.20 -36.54 -0.86
C ASP A 121 0.94 -35.93 0.52
N ASN A 122 1.15 -36.72 1.58
CA ASN A 122 1.09 -36.23 2.96
C ASN A 122 2.24 -35.25 3.28
N GLU A 123 3.19 -35.06 2.37
CA GLU A 123 3.94 -33.82 2.22
C GLU A 123 3.10 -32.76 1.48
N MET A 124 1.79 -32.66 1.73
CA MET A 124 1.13 -31.38 1.52
C MET A 124 2.06 -30.35 2.12
N LEU A 125 2.55 -29.45 1.26
CA LEU A 125 3.27 -28.23 1.64
C LEU A 125 2.69 -27.77 2.96
N ALA A 126 3.34 -28.15 4.06
CA ALA A 126 2.85 -27.80 5.40
C ALA A 126 2.84 -26.29 5.34
N GLU A 127 1.65 -25.69 5.28
CA GLU A 127 1.45 -24.24 5.13
C GLU A 127 2.34 -23.60 6.19
N VAL A 128 3.44 -23.02 5.74
CA VAL A 128 4.45 -22.45 6.61
C VAL A 128 4.02 -21.03 6.89
N VAL A 129 3.74 -20.74 8.13
CA VAL A 129 3.36 -19.41 8.57
C VAL A 129 4.59 -18.71 9.13
N VAL A 130 4.80 -17.46 8.74
CA VAL A 130 5.83 -16.62 9.34
C VAL A 130 5.38 -16.28 10.76
N VAL A 131 6.14 -16.72 11.74
CA VAL A 131 5.84 -16.59 13.18
C VAL A 131 7.02 -15.92 13.85
N GLY A 132 6.87 -14.65 14.18
CA GLY A 132 7.92 -13.93 14.87
C GLY A 132 9.24 -13.92 14.08
N ALA A 133 10.33 -14.33 14.69
CA ALA A 133 11.65 -14.38 14.05
C ALA A 133 11.88 -15.71 13.32
N GLY A 134 10.94 -16.17 12.49
CA GLY A 134 11.13 -17.40 11.72
C GLY A 134 9.85 -17.95 11.10
N THR A 135 9.96 -19.08 10.44
CA THR A 135 8.82 -19.79 9.86
C THR A 135 8.51 -21.02 10.72
N GLN A 136 7.22 -21.29 10.96
CA GLN A 136 6.76 -22.51 11.61
C GLN A 136 5.69 -23.18 10.75
N LYS A 137 5.61 -24.51 10.85
CA LYS A 137 4.46 -25.22 10.26
C LYS A 137 3.18 -24.74 10.92
N LYS A 138 2.14 -24.45 10.15
CA LYS A 138 0.86 -23.95 10.66
C LYS A 138 0.29 -24.84 11.77
N VAL A 139 0.48 -26.13 11.67
CA VAL A 139 0.08 -27.14 12.68
C VAL A 139 0.79 -26.97 14.02
N SER A 140 2.02 -26.43 14.02
CA SER A 140 2.83 -26.25 15.24
C SER A 140 2.61 -24.87 15.89
N VAL A 141 1.76 -24.03 15.32
CA VAL A 141 1.47 -22.69 15.83
C VAL A 141 0.36 -22.75 16.86
N THR A 142 0.70 -22.45 18.13
CA THR A 142 -0.26 -22.46 19.25
C THR A 142 -1.07 -21.17 19.38
N GLY A 143 -0.71 -20.11 18.63
CA GLY A 143 -1.36 -18.79 18.68
C GLY A 143 -2.30 -18.55 17.49
N ALA A 144 -3.31 -17.68 17.66
CA ALA A 144 -4.22 -17.27 16.59
C ALA A 144 -3.47 -16.39 15.58
N ILE A 145 -3.16 -16.95 14.41
CA ILE A 145 -2.54 -16.25 13.28
C ILE A 145 -3.53 -16.24 12.11
N THR A 146 -3.68 -15.08 11.49
CA THR A 146 -4.38 -14.94 10.22
C THR A 146 -3.38 -14.53 9.15
N SER A 147 -3.34 -15.25 8.03
CA SER A 147 -2.51 -14.91 6.88
C SER A 147 -3.39 -14.57 5.68
N VAL A 148 -3.00 -13.51 4.94
CA VAL A 148 -3.69 -13.02 3.73
C VAL A 148 -2.62 -12.71 2.68
N LYS A 149 -2.85 -13.07 1.42
CA LYS A 149 -1.93 -12.77 0.32
C LYS A 149 -1.97 -11.29 -0.02
N GLY A 150 -0.82 -10.72 -0.42
CA GLY A 150 -0.74 -9.31 -0.83
C GLY A 150 -1.70 -8.96 -1.97
N THR A 151 -1.92 -9.86 -2.90
CA THR A 151 -2.83 -9.68 -4.04
C THR A 151 -4.31 -9.49 -3.64
N GLU A 152 -4.74 -10.06 -2.51
CA GLU A 152 -6.10 -9.90 -2.00
C GLU A 152 -6.39 -8.49 -1.46
N LEU A 153 -5.33 -7.75 -1.13
CA LEU A 153 -5.41 -6.37 -0.65
C LEU A 153 -5.29 -5.34 -1.77
N HIS A 154 -5.23 -5.80 -3.02
CA HIS A 154 -5.22 -4.89 -4.16
C HIS A 154 -6.57 -4.15 -4.27
N ALA A 155 -6.51 -2.83 -4.42
CA ALA A 155 -7.64 -1.96 -4.71
C ALA A 155 -7.15 -0.72 -5.45
N PRO A 156 -8.00 -0.03 -6.20
CA PRO A 156 -7.64 1.17 -6.97
C PRO A 156 -7.39 2.39 -6.05
N SER A 157 -6.41 2.27 -5.16
CA SER A 157 -5.99 3.31 -4.21
C SER A 157 -4.47 3.31 -4.10
N SER A 158 -3.87 4.49 -4.00
CA SER A 158 -2.45 4.66 -3.68
C SER A 158 -2.12 4.32 -2.22
N SER A 159 -3.15 4.15 -1.37
CA SER A 159 -3.04 3.86 0.05
C SER A 159 -3.29 2.39 0.32
N LEU A 160 -2.25 1.60 0.59
CA LEU A 160 -2.39 0.18 0.93
C LEU A 160 -3.20 -0.03 2.21
N THR A 161 -2.99 0.82 3.22
CA THR A 161 -3.65 0.66 4.54
C THR A 161 -5.15 0.94 4.49
N SER A 162 -5.63 1.73 3.54
CA SER A 162 -7.07 1.96 3.34
C SER A 162 -7.80 0.69 2.89
N ASN A 163 -7.07 -0.27 2.30
CA ASN A 163 -7.63 -1.53 1.80
C ASN A 163 -7.71 -2.62 2.87
N PHE A 164 -7.32 -2.36 4.11
CA PHE A 164 -7.37 -3.34 5.20
C PHE A 164 -8.77 -3.55 5.75
N ALA A 165 -9.64 -2.54 5.64
CA ALA A 165 -11.01 -2.61 6.15
C ALA A 165 -11.78 -3.77 5.49
N GLY A 166 -12.33 -4.68 6.32
CA GLY A 166 -13.10 -5.83 5.87
C GLY A 166 -12.31 -6.97 5.24
N LYS A 167 -11.00 -6.81 4.95
CA LYS A 167 -10.16 -7.82 4.30
C LYS A 167 -9.25 -8.59 5.27
N LEU A 168 -8.85 -7.97 6.37
CA LEU A 168 -7.97 -8.57 7.38
C LEU A 168 -8.77 -8.97 8.62
N ALA A 169 -8.99 -10.25 8.83
CA ALA A 169 -9.76 -10.75 9.98
C ALA A 169 -9.11 -10.37 11.32
N GLY A 170 -9.86 -9.61 12.15
CA GLY A 170 -9.42 -9.12 13.46
C GLY A 170 -8.61 -7.82 13.40
N VAL A 171 -8.55 -7.15 12.24
CA VAL A 171 -8.03 -5.81 12.08
C VAL A 171 -9.19 -4.84 11.88
N ILE A 172 -9.20 -3.78 12.68
CA ILE A 172 -10.13 -2.66 12.54
C ILE A 172 -9.35 -1.53 11.88
N ALA A 173 -9.71 -1.15 10.67
CA ALA A 173 -9.12 -0.03 9.96
C ALA A 173 -10.10 1.14 9.92
N VAL A 174 -9.62 2.33 10.27
CA VAL A 174 -10.39 3.57 10.28
C VAL A 174 -9.69 4.58 9.38
N THR A 175 -10.37 4.96 8.30
CA THR A 175 -9.93 6.04 7.41
C THR A 175 -10.56 7.33 7.90
N THR A 176 -9.75 8.29 8.33
CA THR A 176 -10.20 9.56 8.92
C THR A 176 -10.31 10.69 7.90
N GLY A 177 -9.87 10.47 6.67
CA GLY A 177 -9.94 11.46 5.59
C GLY A 177 -9.91 10.80 4.22
N GLY A 178 -10.45 11.49 3.21
CA GLY A 178 -10.44 11.06 1.81
C GLY A 178 -9.28 11.64 0.99
N GLU A 179 -8.33 12.34 1.62
CA GLU A 179 -7.19 12.92 0.92
C GLU A 179 -6.30 11.82 0.33
N PRO A 180 -5.89 11.94 -0.95
CA PRO A 180 -5.05 10.94 -1.60
C PRO A 180 -3.77 10.65 -0.83
N GLY A 181 -3.40 9.36 -0.73
CA GLY A 181 -2.19 8.91 -0.05
C GLY A 181 -2.25 8.96 1.49
N THR A 182 -3.39 9.33 2.08
CA THR A 182 -3.57 9.30 3.54
C THR A 182 -3.60 7.86 4.04
N SER A 183 -2.80 7.55 5.07
CA SER A 183 -2.81 6.24 5.70
C SER A 183 -4.00 6.09 6.64
N SER A 184 -4.65 4.91 6.60
CA SER A 184 -5.65 4.57 7.59
C SER A 184 -5.01 4.16 8.91
N ASN A 185 -5.62 4.55 10.02
CA ASN A 185 -5.28 4.00 11.32
C ASN A 185 -5.88 2.60 11.43
N PHE A 186 -5.09 1.64 11.89
CA PHE A 186 -5.59 0.29 12.08
C PHE A 186 -5.13 -0.30 13.40
N TYR A 187 -5.97 -1.17 13.95
CA TYR A 187 -5.82 -1.76 15.26
C TYR A 187 -6.10 -3.26 15.18
N ILE A 188 -5.38 -4.05 15.97
CA ILE A 188 -5.63 -5.49 16.07
C ILE A 188 -6.49 -5.73 17.31
N ARG A 189 -7.69 -6.32 17.13
CA ARG A 189 -8.70 -6.56 18.17
C ARG A 189 -9.22 -5.29 18.87
N GLY A 190 -9.00 -4.11 18.29
CA GLY A 190 -9.45 -2.83 18.83
C GLY A 190 -8.38 -2.06 19.61
N ILE A 191 -8.80 -0.99 20.25
CA ILE A 191 -7.93 -0.12 21.06
C ILE A 191 -7.92 -0.66 22.49
N GLY A 192 -6.80 -1.27 22.89
CA GLY A 192 -6.63 -1.91 24.21
C GLY A 192 -5.87 -1.08 25.24
N THR A 193 -5.56 0.19 24.97
CA THR A 193 -4.72 1.03 25.83
C THR A 193 -5.31 2.41 26.06
N PHE A 194 -5.14 2.94 27.28
CA PHE A 194 -5.48 4.30 27.64
C PHE A 194 -4.21 5.15 27.63
N GLY A 195 -4.14 6.14 26.73
CA GLY A 195 -3.06 7.13 26.69
C GLY A 195 -1.70 6.64 26.16
N GLY A 196 -1.59 5.37 25.78
CA GLY A 196 -0.40 4.80 25.17
C GLY A 196 -0.51 4.63 23.66
N ARG A 197 0.54 4.07 23.05
CA ARG A 197 0.54 3.71 21.61
C ARG A 197 -0.46 2.59 21.37
N ALA A 198 -1.52 2.85 20.60
CA ALA A 198 -2.57 1.87 20.28
C ALA A 198 -2.30 1.07 19.00
N THR A 199 -1.38 1.57 18.14
CA THR A 199 -1.07 0.94 16.84
C THR A 199 -0.25 -0.34 17.01
N PRO A 200 -0.48 -1.38 16.19
CA PRO A 200 0.31 -2.61 16.23
C PRO A 200 1.76 -2.37 15.79
N LEU A 201 2.64 -3.29 16.14
CA LEU A 201 3.99 -3.36 15.62
C LEU A 201 3.95 -3.89 14.19
N ILE A 202 4.55 -3.17 13.23
CA ILE A 202 4.59 -3.56 11.83
C ILE A 202 6.03 -3.97 11.49
N LEU A 203 6.20 -5.17 10.98
CA LEU A 203 7.50 -5.70 10.56
C LEU A 203 7.48 -6.03 9.08
N LEU A 204 8.30 -5.35 8.29
CA LEU A 204 8.57 -5.68 6.90
C LEU A 204 9.80 -6.59 6.85
N ASP A 205 9.59 -7.84 6.44
CA ASP A 205 10.66 -8.84 6.42
C ASP A 205 11.46 -8.91 7.74
N GLY A 206 10.77 -8.79 8.90
CA GLY A 206 11.39 -8.86 10.23
C GLY A 206 11.95 -7.53 10.77
N VAL A 207 11.90 -6.44 10.01
CA VAL A 207 12.37 -5.11 10.41
C VAL A 207 11.19 -4.17 10.64
N GLU A 208 11.23 -3.39 11.72
CA GLU A 208 10.16 -2.44 12.05
C GLU A 208 10.09 -1.29 11.04
N ILE A 209 8.88 -1.04 10.55
CA ILE A 209 8.54 0.10 9.70
C ILE A 209 7.34 0.86 10.27
N SER A 210 7.16 2.10 9.83
CA SER A 210 5.97 2.89 10.17
C SER A 210 4.76 2.50 9.32
N SER A 211 3.55 2.86 9.80
CA SER A 211 2.32 2.73 8.99
C SER A 211 2.40 3.53 7.69
N GLY A 212 3.04 4.71 7.71
CA GLY A 212 3.27 5.51 6.52
C GLY A 212 4.20 4.84 5.50
N ASP A 213 5.25 4.15 5.95
CA ASP A 213 6.14 3.40 5.07
C ASP A 213 5.40 2.21 4.43
N LEU A 214 4.62 1.48 5.24
CA LEU A 214 3.78 0.37 4.77
C LEU A 214 2.78 0.84 3.72
N ASN A 215 2.17 1.99 3.95
CA ASN A 215 1.13 2.54 3.06
C ASN A 215 1.61 2.75 1.62
N ARG A 216 2.91 2.97 1.42
CA ARG A 216 3.52 3.23 0.10
C ARG A 216 4.06 1.98 -0.58
N ILE A 217 4.01 0.81 0.08
CA ILE A 217 4.50 -0.44 -0.52
C ILE A 217 3.47 -0.97 -1.51
N PRO A 218 3.88 -1.29 -2.76
CA PRO A 218 2.99 -1.91 -3.73
C PRO A 218 2.44 -3.25 -3.23
N PRO A 219 1.12 -3.48 -3.26
CA PRO A 219 0.55 -4.79 -2.90
C PRO A 219 1.09 -5.92 -3.77
N GLU A 220 1.50 -5.63 -5.02
CA GLU A 220 2.16 -6.58 -5.93
C GLU A 220 3.51 -7.05 -5.43
N SER A 221 4.20 -6.25 -4.60
CA SER A 221 5.50 -6.58 -4.00
C SER A 221 5.38 -7.42 -2.73
N ILE A 222 4.17 -7.59 -2.22
CA ILE A 222 3.91 -8.31 -0.97
C ILE A 222 3.46 -9.73 -1.28
N GLU A 223 4.11 -10.70 -0.64
CA GLU A 223 3.73 -12.11 -0.67
C GLU A 223 2.57 -12.38 0.27
N SER A 224 2.73 -11.96 1.55
CA SER A 224 1.71 -12.21 2.56
C SER A 224 1.75 -11.20 3.71
N PHE A 225 0.59 -11.04 4.34
CA PHE A 225 0.41 -10.42 5.66
C PHE A 225 0.07 -11.51 6.67
N SER A 226 0.80 -11.56 7.79
CA SER A 226 0.47 -12.45 8.91
C SER A 226 0.21 -11.61 10.15
N ILE A 227 -0.97 -11.77 10.73
CA ILE A 227 -1.43 -11.00 11.88
C ILE A 227 -1.31 -11.87 13.13
N LEU A 228 -0.39 -11.51 14.03
CA LEU A 228 -0.21 -12.15 15.34
C LEU A 228 -1.10 -11.44 16.36
N LYS A 229 -2.13 -12.13 16.83
CA LYS A 229 -3.17 -11.54 17.67
C LYS A 229 -3.01 -11.89 19.14
N ASP A 230 -2.38 -13.03 19.45
CA ASP A 230 -2.28 -13.57 20.80
C ASP A 230 -0.93 -13.28 21.44
N ALA A 231 -0.92 -13.11 22.76
CA ALA A 231 0.28 -12.84 23.56
C ALA A 231 1.35 -13.93 23.39
N SER A 232 0.96 -15.20 23.23
CA SER A 232 1.89 -16.30 22.96
C SER A 232 2.67 -16.14 21.67
N ALA A 233 2.02 -15.62 20.61
CA ALA A 233 2.63 -15.36 19.32
C ALA A 233 3.46 -14.08 19.32
N THR A 234 3.10 -13.07 20.11
CA THR A 234 3.76 -11.76 20.17
C THR A 234 4.80 -11.63 21.27
N ALA A 235 4.92 -12.61 22.17
CA ALA A 235 5.81 -12.59 23.35
C ALA A 235 7.29 -12.30 23.00
N ILE A 236 7.75 -12.77 21.85
CA ILE A 236 9.12 -12.54 21.36
C ILE A 236 9.45 -11.05 21.13
N TYR A 237 8.42 -10.20 20.97
CA TYR A 237 8.56 -8.75 20.76
C TYR A 237 8.36 -7.95 22.05
N GLY A 238 8.08 -8.62 23.18
CA GLY A 238 7.90 -7.99 24.49
C GLY A 238 6.77 -6.96 24.50
N ALA A 239 6.96 -5.86 25.25
CA ALA A 239 5.98 -4.78 25.36
C ALA A 239 5.59 -4.15 24.01
N ARG A 240 6.48 -4.16 23.02
CA ARG A 240 6.21 -3.65 21.67
C ARG A 240 5.16 -4.46 20.90
N GLY A 241 5.02 -5.75 21.22
CA GLY A 241 4.01 -6.64 20.66
C GLY A 241 2.65 -6.62 21.38
N ALA A 242 2.48 -5.80 22.43
CA ALA A 242 1.27 -5.79 23.27
C ALA A 242 -0.03 -5.48 22.49
N ASN A 243 0.03 -4.64 21.46
CA ASN A 243 -1.11 -4.30 20.61
C ASN A 243 -1.22 -5.20 19.36
N GLY A 244 -0.56 -6.36 19.38
CA GLY A 244 -0.46 -7.25 18.23
C GLY A 244 0.70 -6.90 17.30
N VAL A 245 1.01 -7.81 16.40
CA VAL A 245 2.09 -7.67 15.42
C VAL A 245 1.58 -8.00 14.02
N MET A 246 1.88 -7.14 13.07
CA MET A 246 1.66 -7.37 11.64
C MET A 246 3.00 -7.70 10.98
N LEU A 247 3.12 -8.91 10.47
CA LEU A 247 4.27 -9.35 9.69
C LEU A 247 3.93 -9.19 8.22
N VAL A 248 4.75 -8.45 7.50
CA VAL A 248 4.64 -8.22 6.06
C VAL A 248 5.84 -8.90 5.40
N THR A 249 5.58 -9.86 4.55
CA THR A 249 6.61 -10.58 3.80
C THR A 249 6.60 -10.13 2.36
N THR A 250 7.76 -9.71 1.83
CA THR A 250 7.89 -9.32 0.44
C THR A 250 8.16 -10.52 -0.46
N LYS A 251 7.76 -10.43 -1.74
CA LYS A 251 8.02 -11.45 -2.76
C LYS A 251 9.51 -11.62 -2.98
N ILE A 252 9.93 -12.86 -3.18
CA ILE A 252 11.28 -13.23 -3.56
C ILE A 252 11.26 -13.93 -4.92
N GLY A 253 12.40 -13.97 -5.60
CA GLY A 253 12.53 -14.71 -6.85
C GLY A 253 12.44 -16.20 -6.65
N THR A 254 11.95 -16.91 -7.66
CA THR A 254 11.90 -18.39 -7.67
C THR A 254 13.10 -18.93 -8.43
N GLU A 255 13.77 -19.93 -7.85
CA GLU A 255 14.94 -20.56 -8.46
C GLU A 255 14.56 -21.33 -9.72
N ASN A 256 15.52 -21.41 -10.67
CA ASN A 256 15.36 -22.15 -11.93
C ASN A 256 14.11 -21.79 -12.74
N THR A 257 13.61 -20.55 -12.60
CA THR A 257 12.47 -20.06 -13.35
C THR A 257 12.90 -18.99 -14.36
N LYS A 258 12.26 -19.01 -15.54
CA LYS A 258 12.43 -17.95 -16.54
C LYS A 258 11.94 -16.62 -15.98
N ALA A 259 12.54 -15.53 -16.42
CA ALA A 259 12.11 -14.19 -16.06
C ALA A 259 10.64 -13.98 -16.49
N SER A 260 9.80 -13.55 -15.55
CA SER A 260 8.42 -13.10 -15.78
C SER A 260 8.35 -11.61 -15.54
N ILE A 261 7.79 -10.87 -16.49
CA ILE A 261 7.61 -9.43 -16.41
C ILE A 261 6.11 -9.16 -16.38
N ASN A 262 5.66 -8.42 -15.36
CA ASN A 262 4.29 -7.97 -15.25
C ASN A 262 4.26 -6.45 -15.26
N VAL A 263 3.36 -5.89 -16.06
CA VAL A 263 3.12 -4.45 -16.17
C VAL A 263 1.66 -4.18 -15.84
N THR A 264 1.43 -3.32 -14.86
CA THR A 264 0.09 -2.88 -14.45
C THR A 264 0.02 -1.37 -14.60
N VAL A 265 -0.99 -0.89 -15.33
CA VAL A 265 -1.31 0.54 -15.45
C VAL A 265 -2.76 0.73 -15.07
N GLU A 266 -3.00 1.61 -14.13
CA GLU A 266 -4.32 1.87 -13.58
C GLU A 266 -4.65 3.36 -13.65
N ASN A 267 -5.89 3.64 -13.98
CA ASN A 267 -6.45 4.97 -14.01
C ASN A 267 -7.77 4.94 -13.22
N SER A 268 -7.81 5.66 -12.10
CA SER A 268 -8.92 5.63 -11.17
C SER A 268 -9.67 6.96 -11.20
N PHE A 269 -10.97 6.93 -11.52
CA PHE A 269 -11.86 8.06 -11.39
C PHE A 269 -12.50 8.04 -10.00
N LEU A 270 -12.35 9.14 -9.28
CA LEU A 270 -12.79 9.28 -7.89
C LEU A 270 -13.89 10.34 -7.82
N LYS A 271 -14.96 10.04 -7.09
CA LYS A 271 -16.05 10.95 -6.76
C LYS A 271 -16.34 10.92 -5.27
N PRO A 272 -16.85 11.99 -4.68
CA PRO A 272 -17.42 11.93 -3.34
C PRO A 272 -18.48 10.82 -3.25
N VAL A 273 -18.47 10.04 -2.18
CA VAL A 273 -19.45 8.97 -1.97
C VAL A 273 -20.78 9.55 -1.45
N ASN A 274 -20.69 10.65 -0.70
CA ASN A 274 -21.82 11.34 -0.12
C ASN A 274 -21.53 12.84 -0.11
N GLU A 275 -22.47 13.61 -0.59
CA GLU A 275 -22.44 15.06 -0.58
C GLU A 275 -23.55 15.53 0.37
N VAL A 276 -23.20 16.44 1.26
CA VAL A 276 -24.19 17.08 2.14
C VAL A 276 -24.73 18.27 1.39
N GLY A 277 -26.00 18.20 1.01
CA GLY A 277 -26.66 19.29 0.32
C GLY A 277 -26.82 20.53 1.22
N TYR A 278 -26.68 21.70 0.62
CA TYR A 278 -26.93 22.97 1.25
C TYR A 278 -28.35 23.46 0.89
N VAL A 279 -28.92 24.27 1.77
CA VAL A 279 -30.05 25.10 1.43
C VAL A 279 -29.55 26.43 0.87
N ASP A 280 -30.25 27.00 -0.09
CA ASP A 280 -29.97 28.36 -0.58
C ASP A 280 -30.00 29.40 0.53
N GLY A 281 -29.38 30.56 0.28
CA GLY A 281 -29.23 31.61 1.29
C GLY A 281 -30.55 32.17 1.75
N ALA A 282 -31.55 32.29 0.88
CA ALA A 282 -32.88 32.80 1.24
C ALA A 282 -33.56 31.81 2.21
N ARG A 283 -33.56 30.52 1.89
CA ARG A 283 -34.12 29.48 2.78
C ARG A 283 -33.36 29.38 4.09
N TRP A 284 -32.03 29.50 4.05
CA TRP A 284 -31.20 29.53 5.25
C TRP A 284 -31.59 30.68 6.19
N MET A 285 -31.82 31.90 5.67
CA MET A 285 -32.25 33.05 6.46
C MET A 285 -33.64 32.84 7.05
N GLU A 286 -34.58 32.26 6.29
CA GLU A 286 -35.92 31.91 6.77
C GLU A 286 -35.83 30.94 7.95
N ILE A 287 -35.10 29.83 7.82
CA ILE A 287 -34.90 28.84 8.88
C ILE A 287 -34.23 29.47 10.12
N TYR A 288 -33.28 30.36 9.91
CA TYR A 288 -32.63 31.07 11.01
C TYR A 288 -33.62 31.93 11.78
N ASN A 289 -34.46 32.73 11.06
CA ASN A 289 -35.49 33.56 11.66
C ASN A 289 -36.56 32.71 12.38
N GLU A 290 -37.00 31.59 11.80
CA GLU A 290 -37.93 30.64 12.42
C GLU A 290 -37.33 30.10 13.74
N ALA A 291 -36.06 29.67 13.73
CA ALA A 291 -35.38 29.18 14.92
C ALA A 291 -35.18 30.24 16.00
N GLN A 292 -34.94 31.50 15.60
CA GLN A 292 -34.84 32.63 16.52
C GLN A 292 -36.21 32.91 17.20
N LEU A 293 -37.28 32.98 16.42
CA LEU A 293 -38.65 33.26 16.93
C LEU A 293 -39.19 32.11 17.77
N ALA A 294 -38.82 30.84 17.46
CA ALA A 294 -39.19 29.71 18.28
C ALA A 294 -38.56 29.77 19.68
N ARG A 295 -37.36 30.34 19.81
CA ARG A 295 -36.68 30.53 21.10
C ARG A 295 -37.09 31.80 21.81
N THR A 296 -37.36 32.85 21.06
CA THR A 296 -37.73 34.20 21.58
C THR A 296 -38.83 34.78 20.72
N PRO A 297 -40.11 34.46 21.01
CA PRO A 297 -41.26 34.79 20.15
C PRO A 297 -41.44 36.28 19.82
N ASN A 298 -40.96 37.18 20.68
CA ASN A 298 -41.05 38.63 20.49
C ASN A 298 -39.77 39.28 19.95
N ALA A 299 -38.78 38.48 19.51
CA ALA A 299 -37.56 39.03 18.95
C ALA A 299 -37.82 39.60 17.53
N THR A 300 -37.13 40.67 17.18
CA THR A 300 -37.07 41.13 15.79
C THR A 300 -36.25 40.10 14.98
N PRO A 301 -36.77 39.58 13.87
CA PRO A 301 -36.03 38.68 13.01
C PRO A 301 -34.66 39.27 12.60
N LYS A 302 -33.62 38.47 12.61
CA LYS A 302 -32.29 38.94 12.25
C LYS A 302 -32.20 39.35 10.78
N TYR A 303 -32.91 38.65 9.93
CA TYR A 303 -32.93 38.91 8.50
C TYR A 303 -34.30 39.48 8.11
N SER A 304 -34.32 40.69 7.48
CA SER A 304 -35.53 41.29 6.97
C SER A 304 -36.06 40.53 5.74
N GLN A 305 -37.37 40.63 5.49
CA GLN A 305 -37.98 40.02 4.30
C GLN A 305 -37.36 40.57 3.01
N GLU A 306 -37.09 41.86 2.96
CA GLU A 306 -36.43 42.51 1.83
C GLU A 306 -35.05 41.90 1.51
N ARG A 307 -34.23 41.64 2.55
CA ARG A 307 -32.94 40.98 2.37
C ARG A 307 -33.10 39.57 1.84
N ILE A 308 -34.06 38.81 2.34
CA ILE A 308 -34.37 37.46 1.88
C ILE A 308 -34.76 37.48 0.39
N ASP A 309 -35.62 38.45 0.00
CA ASP A 309 -36.11 38.58 -1.37
C ASP A 309 -35.00 39.02 -2.33
N TYR A 310 -34.11 39.93 -1.94
CA TYR A 310 -32.95 40.33 -2.74
C TYR A 310 -31.94 39.17 -2.91
N THR A 311 -31.68 38.42 -1.87
CA THR A 311 -30.84 37.22 -1.97
C THR A 311 -31.47 36.19 -2.90
N ARG A 312 -32.78 35.90 -2.76
CA ARG A 312 -33.51 34.95 -3.61
C ARG A 312 -33.54 35.36 -5.08
N SER A 313 -33.63 36.67 -5.35
CA SER A 313 -33.61 37.18 -6.73
C SER A 313 -32.22 37.21 -7.36
N GLY A 314 -31.15 37.09 -6.56
CA GLY A 314 -29.77 37.20 -7.03
C GLY A 314 -29.43 38.58 -7.60
N ILE A 315 -30.13 39.65 -7.17
CA ILE A 315 -30.03 41.00 -7.74
C ILE A 315 -28.62 41.58 -7.69
N ASN A 316 -27.90 41.30 -6.62
CA ASN A 316 -26.46 41.58 -6.49
C ASN A 316 -25.80 40.54 -5.55
N PRO A 317 -25.05 39.58 -6.07
CA PRO A 317 -24.45 38.52 -5.26
C PRO A 317 -23.27 38.98 -4.36
N TYR A 318 -22.81 40.21 -4.54
CA TYR A 318 -21.75 40.79 -3.70
C TYR A 318 -22.28 41.53 -2.48
N VAL A 319 -23.49 42.12 -2.57
CA VAL A 319 -24.18 42.80 -1.47
C VAL A 319 -25.10 41.84 -0.72
N TYR A 320 -25.78 40.97 -1.45
CA TYR A 320 -26.69 39.93 -0.96
C TYR A 320 -26.20 38.54 -1.37
N PRO A 321 -25.09 38.07 -0.79
CA PRO A 321 -24.47 36.81 -1.20
C PRO A 321 -25.38 35.61 -0.94
N ASP A 322 -25.27 34.65 -1.85
CA ASP A 322 -25.81 33.31 -1.75
C ASP A 322 -24.70 32.36 -2.27
N VAL A 323 -23.81 31.95 -1.38
CA VAL A 323 -22.60 31.22 -1.75
C VAL A 323 -22.77 29.75 -1.40
N ASP A 324 -22.79 28.89 -2.40
CA ASP A 324 -22.58 27.49 -2.19
C ASP A 324 -21.05 27.24 -2.02
N TRP A 325 -20.64 27.12 -0.75
CA TRP A 325 -19.24 26.93 -0.40
C TRP A 325 -18.71 25.59 -0.84
N TYR A 326 -19.58 24.57 -0.94
CA TYR A 326 -19.16 23.23 -1.35
C TYR A 326 -18.82 23.20 -2.84
N ASP A 327 -19.75 23.65 -3.68
CA ASP A 327 -19.56 23.72 -5.14
C ASP A 327 -18.39 24.63 -5.54
N LEU A 328 -18.16 25.71 -4.76
CA LEU A 328 -17.07 26.63 -5.01
C LEU A 328 -15.68 26.04 -4.69
N VAL A 329 -15.60 25.11 -3.74
CA VAL A 329 -14.34 24.61 -3.18
C VAL A 329 -13.98 23.21 -3.69
N PHE A 330 -14.99 22.39 -4.02
CA PHE A 330 -14.77 21.00 -4.39
C PHE A 330 -15.20 20.70 -5.83
N LYS A 331 -14.40 19.85 -6.49
CA LYS A 331 -14.71 19.28 -7.80
C LYS A 331 -15.63 18.08 -7.66
N GLU A 332 -16.48 17.84 -8.65
CA GLU A 332 -17.31 16.64 -8.73
C GLU A 332 -16.47 15.35 -8.86
N SER A 333 -15.30 15.42 -9.46
CA SER A 333 -14.46 14.24 -9.68
C SER A 333 -12.99 14.59 -9.85
N THR A 334 -12.13 13.59 -9.61
CA THR A 334 -10.69 13.66 -9.87
C THR A 334 -10.19 12.33 -10.43
N MET A 335 -8.94 12.29 -10.85
CA MET A 335 -8.33 11.12 -11.49
C MET A 335 -6.94 10.85 -10.93
N ASN A 336 -6.71 9.61 -10.48
CA ASN A 336 -5.41 9.16 -10.00
C ASN A 336 -4.83 8.11 -10.95
N GLN A 337 -3.52 8.14 -11.15
CA GLN A 337 -2.79 7.22 -12.02
C GLN A 337 -1.79 6.40 -11.21
N ARG A 338 -1.67 5.13 -11.59
CA ARG A 338 -0.68 4.21 -11.03
C ARG A 338 -0.07 3.37 -12.15
N ALA A 339 1.24 3.23 -12.13
CA ALA A 339 1.97 2.32 -12.99
C ALA A 339 2.90 1.46 -12.14
N ASN A 340 2.87 0.15 -12.34
CA ASN A 340 3.77 -0.80 -11.68
C ASN A 340 4.39 -1.73 -12.73
N VAL A 341 5.69 -1.91 -12.65
CA VAL A 341 6.43 -2.91 -13.43
C VAL A 341 7.18 -3.79 -12.45
N ASN A 342 6.94 -5.10 -12.51
CA ASN A 342 7.70 -6.03 -11.70
C ASN A 342 8.28 -7.17 -12.54
N ILE A 343 9.45 -7.64 -12.13
CA ILE A 343 10.23 -8.68 -12.79
C ILE A 343 10.62 -9.71 -11.73
N MET A 344 10.33 -10.97 -11.99
CA MET A 344 10.68 -12.09 -11.11
C MET A 344 11.30 -13.21 -11.92
N GLY A 345 12.35 -13.83 -11.38
CA GLY A 345 13.01 -14.97 -12.01
C GLY A 345 14.18 -15.50 -11.20
N GLY A 346 14.89 -16.47 -11.74
CA GLY A 346 16.10 -16.98 -11.12
C GLY A 346 16.74 -18.14 -11.85
N GLY A 347 18.04 -18.26 -11.65
CA GLY A 347 18.86 -19.41 -12.02
C GLY A 347 19.12 -20.32 -10.80
N PRO A 348 20.11 -21.23 -10.91
CA PRO A 348 20.43 -22.19 -9.84
C PRO A 348 21.07 -21.55 -8.60
N LYS A 349 21.72 -20.38 -8.74
CA LYS A 349 22.42 -19.72 -7.64
C LYS A 349 21.84 -18.36 -7.25
N VAL A 350 21.18 -17.68 -8.18
CA VAL A 350 20.64 -16.34 -7.97
C VAL A 350 19.17 -16.33 -8.34
N SER A 351 18.30 -15.85 -7.44
CA SER A 351 16.93 -15.52 -7.76
C SER A 351 16.64 -14.07 -7.37
N TYR A 352 15.70 -13.43 -8.08
CA TYR A 352 15.44 -12.01 -7.91
C TYR A 352 13.96 -11.68 -8.09
N TYR A 353 13.53 -10.68 -7.34
CA TYR A 353 12.28 -9.95 -7.54
C TYR A 353 12.59 -8.45 -7.53
N MET A 354 12.17 -7.74 -8.55
CA MET A 354 12.32 -6.29 -8.66
C MET A 354 10.97 -5.67 -9.03
N SER A 355 10.62 -4.56 -8.42
CA SER A 355 9.39 -3.81 -8.74
C SER A 355 9.69 -2.32 -8.72
N LEU A 356 9.14 -1.60 -9.69
CA LEU A 356 9.12 -0.15 -9.76
C LEU A 356 7.66 0.30 -9.87
N GLN A 357 7.23 1.17 -8.98
CA GLN A 357 5.91 1.78 -8.99
C GLN A 357 6.03 3.30 -9.08
N ALA A 358 5.17 3.91 -9.86
CA ALA A 358 4.92 5.34 -9.89
C ALA A 358 3.44 5.60 -9.63
N ASN A 359 3.14 6.54 -8.73
CA ASN A 359 1.80 7.01 -8.41
C ASN A 359 1.72 8.50 -8.67
N HIS A 360 0.62 8.94 -9.25
CA HIS A 360 0.24 10.34 -9.36
C HIS A 360 -1.16 10.52 -8.83
N ASP A 361 -1.28 11.23 -7.71
CA ASP A 361 -2.55 11.46 -7.03
C ASP A 361 -2.91 12.93 -7.06
N THR A 362 -4.17 13.22 -7.41
CA THR A 362 -4.77 14.55 -7.40
C THR A 362 -5.96 14.58 -6.44
N GLY A 363 -6.29 15.76 -5.92
CA GLY A 363 -7.38 15.93 -4.96
C GLY A 363 -8.66 16.49 -5.59
N LEU A 364 -9.72 16.53 -4.79
CA LEU A 364 -11.02 17.08 -5.16
C LEU A 364 -11.16 18.59 -4.90
N LEU A 365 -10.12 19.29 -4.46
CA LEU A 365 -10.18 20.73 -4.32
C LEU A 365 -10.20 21.41 -5.69
N ASP A 366 -11.12 22.36 -5.90
CA ASP A 366 -11.19 23.18 -7.12
C ASP A 366 -10.41 24.48 -6.93
N ILE A 367 -9.11 24.40 -7.18
CA ILE A 367 -8.20 25.52 -6.97
C ILE A 367 -7.86 26.18 -8.30
N PRO A 368 -8.42 27.36 -8.59
CA PRO A 368 -8.07 28.12 -9.77
C PRO A 368 -6.63 28.65 -9.63
N LYS A 369 -5.94 28.79 -10.75
CA LYS A 369 -4.60 29.37 -10.78
C LYS A 369 -4.67 30.89 -10.57
N ALA A 370 -4.84 31.30 -9.34
CA ALA A 370 -4.99 32.70 -8.96
C ALA A 370 -3.66 33.41 -8.68
N TYR A 371 -2.62 32.67 -8.32
CA TYR A 371 -1.30 33.17 -7.97
C TYR A 371 -0.20 32.60 -8.89
N SER A 372 1.05 33.02 -8.66
CA SER A 372 2.23 32.50 -9.38
C SER A 372 2.59 31.06 -9.01
N PHE A 373 2.01 30.51 -7.95
CA PHE A 373 2.16 29.11 -7.55
C PHE A 373 0.87 28.34 -7.86
N ASP A 374 1.03 27.04 -8.10
CA ASP A 374 -0.06 26.09 -8.24
C ASP A 374 -0.16 25.29 -6.93
N ASN A 375 -1.25 25.48 -6.20
CA ASN A 375 -1.52 24.85 -4.93
C ASN A 375 -2.60 23.75 -5.02
N ASN A 376 -2.95 23.30 -6.23
CA ASN A 376 -3.72 22.07 -6.39
C ASN A 376 -2.98 20.89 -5.77
N ILE A 377 -3.73 19.97 -5.19
CA ILE A 377 -3.17 18.73 -4.66
C ILE A 377 -2.55 17.94 -5.81
N ASN A 378 -1.25 17.76 -5.73
CA ASN A 378 -0.45 17.06 -6.73
C ASN A 378 0.63 16.26 -6.00
N LYS A 379 0.45 14.94 -5.93
CA LYS A 379 1.34 14.04 -5.19
C LYS A 379 1.95 13.03 -6.15
N TRP A 380 3.26 13.03 -6.25
CA TRP A 380 4.04 12.04 -6.97
C TRP A 380 4.77 11.15 -5.98
N GLY A 381 4.62 9.84 -6.16
CA GLY A 381 5.31 8.84 -5.36
C GLY A 381 5.98 7.80 -6.25
N TYR A 382 7.22 7.46 -5.94
CA TYR A 382 7.97 6.40 -6.59
C TYR A 382 8.43 5.40 -5.54
N THR A 383 8.19 4.12 -5.78
CA THR A 383 8.63 3.04 -4.90
C THR A 383 9.40 2.00 -5.70
N PHE A 384 10.61 1.72 -5.27
CA PHE A 384 11.45 0.68 -5.83
C PHE A 384 11.68 -0.41 -4.78
N GLN A 385 11.34 -1.66 -5.14
CA GLN A 385 11.60 -2.86 -4.35
C GLN A 385 12.60 -3.75 -5.11
N ASN A 386 13.63 -4.21 -4.41
CA ASN A 386 14.61 -5.12 -4.99
C ASN A 386 14.97 -6.20 -3.96
N ASN A 387 14.67 -7.45 -4.28
CA ASN A 387 14.96 -8.61 -3.46
C ASN A 387 15.81 -9.59 -4.28
N ILE A 388 17.03 -9.82 -3.84
CA ILE A 388 17.96 -10.74 -4.48
C ILE A 388 18.38 -11.80 -3.46
N THR A 389 18.24 -13.05 -3.84
CA THR A 389 18.73 -14.20 -3.09
C THR A 389 19.91 -14.79 -3.81
N TYR A 390 21.03 -14.97 -3.12
CA TYR A 390 22.23 -15.58 -3.64
C TYR A 390 22.67 -16.80 -2.80
N LYS A 391 22.71 -17.96 -3.41
CA LYS A 391 23.28 -19.18 -2.83
C LYS A 391 24.80 -19.20 -3.02
N VAL A 392 25.52 -18.77 -1.99
CA VAL A 392 26.99 -18.73 -1.99
C VAL A 392 27.57 -20.15 -2.04
N THR A 393 27.02 -21.01 -1.17
CA THR A 393 27.33 -22.45 -1.10
C THR A 393 26.01 -23.22 -0.96
N PRO A 394 26.02 -24.57 -1.04
CA PRO A 394 24.81 -25.35 -0.74
C PRO A 394 24.24 -25.13 0.67
N THR A 395 25.07 -24.67 1.62
CA THR A 395 24.67 -24.43 3.02
C THR A 395 24.56 -22.95 3.40
N THR A 396 25.05 -22.04 2.53
CA THR A 396 25.06 -20.59 2.80
C THR A 396 24.23 -19.83 1.79
N ARG A 397 23.24 -19.06 2.26
CA ARG A 397 22.41 -18.16 1.46
C ARG A 397 22.50 -16.74 2.00
N ILE A 398 22.64 -15.77 1.10
CA ILE A 398 22.57 -14.34 1.39
C ILE A 398 21.36 -13.76 0.66
N ASP A 399 20.49 -13.07 1.40
CA ASP A 399 19.36 -12.33 0.84
C ASP A 399 19.61 -10.83 1.02
N LEU A 400 19.58 -10.06 -0.08
CA LEU A 400 19.55 -8.61 -0.07
C LEU A 400 18.13 -8.17 -0.34
N ARG A 401 17.58 -7.33 0.54
CA ARG A 401 16.25 -6.73 0.37
C ARG A 401 16.37 -5.22 0.49
N MET A 402 15.88 -4.49 -0.50
CA MET A 402 15.96 -3.04 -0.54
C MET A 402 14.60 -2.48 -0.95
N ASN A 403 14.10 -1.55 -0.15
CA ASN A 403 12.91 -0.75 -0.45
C ASN A 403 13.31 0.73 -0.43
N ALA A 404 13.15 1.42 -1.56
CA ALA A 404 13.38 2.85 -1.68
C ALA A 404 12.06 3.54 -2.06
N GLN A 405 11.76 4.63 -1.37
CA GLN A 405 10.55 5.45 -1.61
C GLN A 405 10.98 6.91 -1.76
N ILE A 406 10.49 7.56 -2.80
CA ILE A 406 10.74 8.97 -3.06
C ILE A 406 9.40 9.61 -3.40
N GLY A 407 9.12 10.80 -2.87
CA GLY A 407 7.90 11.51 -3.22
C GLY A 407 8.03 13.02 -3.15
N ASN A 408 7.17 13.66 -3.92
CA ASN A 408 6.95 15.10 -3.94
C ASN A 408 5.44 15.34 -3.75
N ASN A 409 5.08 15.98 -2.66
CA ASN A 409 3.69 16.32 -2.32
C ASN A 409 3.52 17.83 -2.37
N LYS A 410 2.57 18.29 -3.16
CA LYS A 410 2.19 19.70 -3.30
C LYS A 410 0.72 19.88 -2.99
N GLY A 411 0.36 21.01 -2.41
CA GLY A 411 -1.02 21.34 -2.12
C GLY A 411 -1.17 22.56 -1.22
N PRO A 412 -2.37 22.91 -0.78
CA PRO A 412 -2.59 23.92 0.23
C PRO A 412 -1.83 23.58 1.51
N ASN A 413 -1.44 24.59 2.28
CA ASN A 413 -0.87 24.34 3.62
C ASN A 413 -1.94 23.90 4.61
N ALA A 414 -3.19 24.31 4.41
CA ALA A 414 -4.35 23.84 5.15
C ALA A 414 -4.65 22.38 4.79
N SER A 415 -5.04 21.56 5.76
CA SER A 415 -5.50 20.20 5.48
C SER A 415 -6.85 20.23 4.76
N VAL A 416 -7.13 19.21 3.95
CA VAL A 416 -8.44 19.08 3.29
C VAL A 416 -9.56 18.98 4.32
N SER A 417 -9.31 18.32 5.46
CA SER A 417 -10.27 18.23 6.57
C SER A 417 -10.59 19.59 7.18
N ASP A 418 -9.58 20.47 7.33
CA ASP A 418 -9.80 21.83 7.84
C ASP A 418 -10.57 22.69 6.83
N ILE A 419 -10.24 22.58 5.54
CA ILE A 419 -10.97 23.26 4.46
C ILE A 419 -12.44 22.81 4.47
N PHE A 420 -12.69 21.50 4.55
CA PHE A 420 -14.02 20.93 4.65
C PHE A 420 -14.77 21.44 5.89
N TYR A 421 -14.12 21.48 7.05
CA TYR A 421 -14.68 22.05 8.26
C TYR A 421 -15.08 23.52 8.07
N GLN A 422 -14.24 24.32 7.41
CA GLN A 422 -14.56 25.73 7.15
C GLN A 422 -15.73 25.89 6.18
N VAL A 423 -15.83 25.07 5.15
CA VAL A 423 -16.95 25.04 4.21
C VAL A 423 -18.27 24.84 4.97
N TYR A 424 -18.34 23.85 5.86
CA TYR A 424 -19.59 23.54 6.59
C TYR A 424 -19.89 24.47 7.77
N ASN A 425 -18.91 25.18 8.30
CA ASN A 425 -19.14 26.15 9.38
C ASN A 425 -19.45 27.56 8.90
N ASN A 426 -19.33 27.84 7.60
CA ASN A 426 -19.74 29.11 7.03
C ASN A 426 -21.17 29.04 6.49
N ASN A 427 -21.90 30.13 6.66
CA ASN A 427 -23.25 30.26 6.10
C ASN A 427 -23.20 30.94 4.71
N PRO A 428 -24.21 30.74 3.85
CA PRO A 428 -24.20 31.24 2.48
C PRO A 428 -24.35 32.77 2.34
N VAL A 429 -24.79 33.49 3.39
CA VAL A 429 -25.31 34.87 3.25
C VAL A 429 -24.49 35.94 3.94
N THR A 430 -23.36 35.62 4.57
CA THR A 430 -22.61 36.60 5.37
C THR A 430 -21.64 37.42 4.51
N PHE A 431 -20.96 36.83 3.57
CA PHE A 431 -20.02 37.50 2.66
C PHE A 431 -19.81 36.66 1.37
N PRO A 432 -19.49 37.31 0.24
CA PRO A 432 -19.10 36.59 -0.98
C PRO A 432 -17.69 36.04 -0.83
N ALA A 433 -17.30 35.06 -1.65
CA ALA A 433 -15.96 34.50 -1.61
C ALA A 433 -14.89 35.55 -1.96
N TYR A 434 -15.16 36.33 -2.96
CA TYR A 434 -14.32 37.43 -3.44
C TYR A 434 -15.15 38.45 -4.20
N PHE A 435 -14.57 39.62 -4.46
CA PHE A 435 -15.14 40.66 -5.30
C PHE A 435 -14.48 40.71 -6.68
N PRO A 436 -15.16 41.23 -7.71
CA PRO A 436 -14.59 41.36 -9.04
C PRO A 436 -13.31 42.18 -9.03
N ALA A 437 -12.37 41.77 -9.89
CA ALA A 437 -11.14 42.52 -10.08
C ALA A 437 -11.39 43.78 -10.91
N GLU A 438 -10.79 44.89 -10.50
CA GLU A 438 -10.79 46.15 -11.23
C GLU A 438 -9.43 46.37 -11.92
N PRO A 439 -9.38 47.14 -13.02
CA PRO A 439 -8.12 47.49 -13.66
C PRO A 439 -7.13 48.16 -12.69
N GLY A 440 -5.98 47.56 -12.48
CA GLY A 440 -4.96 48.03 -11.55
C GLY A 440 -4.90 47.29 -10.20
N ASP A 441 -5.83 46.39 -9.92
CA ASP A 441 -5.77 45.55 -8.72
C ASP A 441 -4.55 44.66 -8.73
N LYS A 442 -3.84 44.60 -7.61
CA LYS A 442 -2.64 43.79 -7.42
C LYS A 442 -2.88 42.54 -6.58
N HIS A 443 -4.09 42.42 -6.01
CA HIS A 443 -4.47 41.32 -5.14
C HIS A 443 -5.96 40.97 -5.32
N ILE A 444 -6.34 39.78 -4.89
CA ILE A 444 -7.73 39.36 -4.85
C ILE A 444 -8.41 40.06 -3.69
N LYS A 445 -9.53 40.70 -3.95
CA LYS A 445 -10.39 41.33 -2.94
C LYS A 445 -11.29 40.25 -2.29
N TYR A 446 -10.77 39.57 -1.27
CA TYR A 446 -11.55 38.53 -0.58
C TYR A 446 -12.69 39.14 0.26
N GLY A 447 -13.87 38.55 0.15
CA GLY A 447 -15.03 38.90 0.96
C GLY A 447 -14.89 38.43 2.41
N ASN A 448 -15.29 39.24 3.36
CA ASN A 448 -15.36 38.86 4.77
C ASN A 448 -16.36 39.72 5.55
N ALA A 449 -16.59 39.36 6.82
CA ALA A 449 -17.39 40.10 7.76
C ALA A 449 -16.78 40.03 9.17
N ILE A 450 -17.16 41.00 10.02
CA ILE A 450 -16.74 41.02 11.41
C ILE A 450 -17.56 39.98 12.18
N LEU A 451 -16.88 39.03 12.82
CA LEU A 451 -17.46 38.02 13.69
C LEU A 451 -17.71 38.60 15.10
N SER A 452 -16.68 39.21 15.70
CA SER A 452 -16.72 39.80 17.02
C SER A 452 -15.53 40.73 17.23
N GLY A 453 -15.75 41.96 17.67
CA GLY A 453 -14.69 42.93 17.86
C GLY A 453 -13.91 43.20 16.58
N THR A 454 -12.64 42.84 16.56
CA THR A 454 -11.75 42.90 15.38
C THR A 454 -11.61 41.56 14.66
N SER A 455 -12.18 40.47 15.21
CA SER A 455 -12.10 39.15 14.62
C SER A 455 -12.99 39.01 13.40
N LEU A 456 -12.46 38.44 12.35
CA LEU A 456 -13.14 38.17 11.09
C LEU A 456 -13.55 36.69 11.00
N TYR A 457 -14.47 36.37 10.11
CA TYR A 457 -14.77 34.99 9.75
C TYR A 457 -13.60 34.36 8.99
N THR A 458 -13.55 33.06 8.94
CA THR A 458 -12.64 32.36 8.02
C THR A 458 -13.36 32.20 6.68
N ASN A 459 -12.80 32.77 5.62
CA ASN A 459 -13.31 32.58 4.27
C ASN A 459 -12.74 31.27 3.70
N PRO A 460 -13.57 30.23 3.42
CA PRO A 460 -13.08 28.93 2.95
C PRO A 460 -12.29 29.00 1.64
N TYR A 461 -12.71 29.86 0.73
CA TYR A 461 -12.07 30.06 -0.56
C TYR A 461 -10.65 30.63 -0.41
N GLN A 462 -10.49 31.68 0.40
CA GLN A 462 -9.17 32.22 0.70
C GLN A 462 -8.30 31.22 1.48
N TYR A 463 -8.91 30.50 2.42
CA TYR A 463 -8.21 29.49 3.22
C TYR A 463 -7.60 28.38 2.36
N MET A 464 -8.29 28.00 1.29
CA MET A 464 -7.81 27.05 0.28
C MET A 464 -6.73 27.67 -0.62
N LEU A 465 -6.92 28.90 -1.11
CA LEU A 465 -6.06 29.56 -2.08
C LEU A 465 -4.81 30.21 -1.48
N GLY A 466 -4.92 30.74 -0.26
CA GLY A 466 -3.96 31.68 0.30
C GLY A 466 -2.62 31.08 0.69
N SER A 467 -2.46 29.77 0.64
CA SER A 467 -1.22 29.11 1.06
C SER A 467 -0.89 27.88 0.21
N TYR A 468 0.40 27.56 0.16
CA TYR A 468 0.97 26.46 -0.61
C TYR A 468 2.06 25.79 0.21
N LYS A 469 2.05 24.48 0.26
CA LYS A 469 3.09 23.67 0.89
C LYS A 469 3.67 22.65 -0.08
N GLU A 470 4.97 22.53 -0.10
CA GLU A 470 5.67 21.48 -0.80
C GLU A 470 6.50 20.66 0.17
N VAL A 471 6.36 19.33 0.05
CA VAL A 471 7.07 18.36 0.86
C VAL A 471 7.75 17.35 -0.06
N ASN A 472 9.08 17.27 0.05
CA ASN A 472 9.87 16.25 -0.62
C ASN A 472 10.39 15.27 0.41
N TYR A 473 10.17 13.98 0.20
CA TYR A 473 10.68 12.94 1.09
C TYR A 473 11.42 11.85 0.33
N SER A 474 12.36 11.22 1.02
CA SER A 474 13.02 10.01 0.55
C SER A 474 13.23 9.04 1.71
N MET A 475 13.05 7.76 1.45
CA MET A 475 13.30 6.68 2.39
C MET A 475 14.07 5.57 1.69
N LEU A 476 15.10 5.06 2.35
CA LEU A 476 15.84 3.87 1.94
C LEU A 476 15.85 2.89 3.11
N ASN A 477 15.37 1.69 2.88
CA ASN A 477 15.39 0.59 3.83
C ASN A 477 16.10 -0.60 3.19
N THR A 478 17.26 -0.98 3.72
CA THR A 478 18.10 -2.06 3.16
C THR A 478 18.40 -3.10 4.23
N SER A 479 18.14 -4.35 3.92
CA SER A 479 18.40 -5.51 4.79
C SER A 479 19.28 -6.52 4.11
N ILE A 480 20.24 -7.07 4.84
CA ILE A 480 21.08 -8.19 4.44
C ILE A 480 20.83 -9.32 5.43
N TYR A 481 20.37 -10.46 4.90
CA TYR A 481 20.21 -11.71 5.65
C TYR A 481 21.32 -12.67 5.27
N ILE A 482 21.87 -13.31 6.27
CA ILE A 482 22.83 -14.42 6.10
C ILE A 482 22.21 -15.63 6.76
N ASN A 483 21.94 -16.66 5.97
CA ASN A 483 21.38 -17.92 6.43
C ASN A 483 22.44 -19.01 6.23
N GLN A 484 22.91 -19.59 7.32
CA GLN A 484 23.89 -20.66 7.33
C GLN A 484 23.28 -21.92 7.92
N ASN A 485 23.18 -22.96 7.10
CA ASN A 485 22.83 -24.31 7.57
C ASN A 485 24.08 -24.96 8.17
N LEU A 486 23.94 -25.50 9.38
CA LEU A 486 25.02 -26.17 10.14
C LEU A 486 24.73 -27.66 10.36
N ASP A 487 24.02 -28.31 9.44
CA ASP A 487 23.73 -29.76 9.51
C ASP A 487 25.01 -30.62 9.61
N PHE A 488 26.14 -30.10 9.17
CA PHE A 488 27.43 -30.72 9.31
C PHE A 488 27.96 -30.73 10.77
N VAL A 489 27.43 -29.86 11.65
CA VAL A 489 27.71 -29.85 13.09
C VAL A 489 26.67 -30.71 13.82
N THR A 490 25.41 -30.42 13.60
CA THR A 490 24.28 -31.23 14.09
C THR A 490 23.06 -30.99 13.21
N LYS A 491 22.36 -32.07 12.86
CA LYS A 491 21.21 -32.05 11.96
C LYS A 491 20.14 -31.11 12.50
N GLY A 492 19.67 -30.18 11.65
CA GLY A 492 18.63 -29.22 11.99
C GLY A 492 19.11 -27.92 12.63
N LEU A 493 20.43 -27.73 12.79
CA LEU A 493 21.01 -26.50 13.33
C LEU A 493 21.19 -25.46 12.21
N LYS A 494 20.76 -24.21 12.46
CA LYS A 494 20.88 -23.07 11.53
C LYS A 494 21.25 -21.79 12.26
N ILE A 495 22.05 -20.96 11.63
CA ILE A 495 22.30 -19.57 12.06
C ILE A 495 21.65 -18.62 11.06
N ILE A 496 20.98 -17.60 11.55
CA ILE A 496 20.46 -16.49 10.77
C ILE A 496 21.02 -15.21 11.36
N ALA A 497 21.58 -14.36 10.51
CA ALA A 497 21.96 -13.01 10.88
C ALA A 497 21.25 -12.02 9.96
N LEU A 498 20.75 -10.93 10.52
CA LEU A 498 20.13 -9.83 9.81
C LEU A 498 20.79 -8.52 10.21
N VAL A 499 21.22 -7.75 9.23
CA VAL A 499 21.64 -6.36 9.38
C VAL A 499 20.70 -5.50 8.55
N ASN A 500 20.14 -4.46 9.13
CA ASN A 500 19.29 -3.50 8.43
C ASN A 500 19.74 -2.07 8.70
N TRP A 501 19.67 -1.27 7.66
CA TRP A 501 19.78 0.18 7.70
C TRP A 501 18.56 0.80 7.07
N LYS A 502 17.87 1.67 7.81
CA LYS A 502 16.79 2.53 7.31
C LYS A 502 17.21 3.99 7.48
N SER A 503 17.07 4.79 6.43
CA SER A 503 17.24 6.23 6.45
C SER A 503 16.01 6.90 5.86
N TRP A 504 15.51 7.92 6.52
CA TRP A 504 14.42 8.77 6.04
C TRP A 504 14.85 10.23 6.07
N SER A 505 14.45 10.99 5.07
CA SER A 505 14.67 12.42 5.03
C SER A 505 13.49 13.14 4.39
N GLU A 506 13.20 14.33 4.89
CA GLU A 506 12.15 15.21 4.39
C GLU A 506 12.65 16.64 4.32
N THR A 507 12.23 17.35 3.28
CA THR A 507 12.35 18.80 3.19
C THR A 507 10.98 19.39 2.90
N SER A 508 10.64 20.48 3.58
CA SER A 508 9.37 21.16 3.36
C SER A 508 9.54 22.67 3.39
N TYR A 509 8.71 23.36 2.64
CA TYR A 509 8.54 24.80 2.74
C TYR A 509 7.11 25.20 2.45
N THR A 510 6.71 26.33 3.03
CA THR A 510 5.37 26.89 2.86
C THR A 510 5.47 28.29 2.29
N ARG A 511 4.57 28.63 1.38
CA ARG A 511 4.34 29.98 0.88
C ARG A 511 2.94 30.41 1.22
N TRP A 512 2.77 31.68 1.55
CA TRP A 512 1.45 32.21 1.86
C TRP A 512 1.35 33.68 1.49
N LEU A 513 0.13 34.13 1.34
CA LEU A 513 -0.23 35.52 1.15
C LEU A 513 -1.15 35.94 2.29
N ASP A 514 -0.81 37.03 2.98
CA ASP A 514 -1.68 37.65 3.95
C ASP A 514 -2.75 38.43 3.23
N PRO A 515 -4.05 38.03 3.35
CA PRO A 515 -5.10 38.61 2.51
C PRO A 515 -5.54 40.01 2.97
N TYR A 516 -5.99 40.81 2.03
CA TYR A 516 -6.84 41.97 2.29
C TYR A 516 -8.30 41.53 2.27
N TRP A 517 -9.05 41.95 3.29
CA TRP A 517 -10.43 41.62 3.49
C TRP A 517 -11.33 42.79 3.17
N TYR A 518 -12.43 42.54 2.45
CA TYR A 518 -13.35 43.55 2.00
C TYR A 518 -14.78 43.16 2.32
N ARG A 519 -15.62 44.18 2.49
CA ARG A 519 -17.05 44.08 2.64
C ARG A 519 -17.74 45.09 1.72
N ALA A 520 -18.84 44.70 1.07
CA ALA A 520 -19.69 45.66 0.39
C ALA A 520 -20.44 46.52 1.40
N ASP A 521 -20.42 47.84 1.23
CA ASP A 521 -21.22 48.73 2.02
C ASP A 521 -22.67 48.74 1.48
N SER A 522 -23.57 48.03 2.20
CA SER A 522 -24.96 47.92 1.80
C SER A 522 -25.72 49.27 1.79
N LYS A 523 -25.19 50.30 2.45
CA LYS A 523 -25.77 51.65 2.44
C LYS A 523 -25.45 52.40 1.15
N SER A 524 -24.42 52.03 0.44
CA SER A 524 -24.05 52.61 -0.86
C SER A 524 -24.80 51.97 -2.03
N TRP A 525 -25.54 50.90 -1.78
CA TRP A 525 -26.28 50.13 -2.77
C TRP A 525 -27.74 50.58 -2.88
N SER A 526 -28.27 50.55 -4.10
CA SER A 526 -29.70 50.85 -4.37
C SER A 526 -30.25 49.83 -5.36
N PRO A 527 -31.54 49.42 -5.20
CA PRO A 527 -32.20 48.55 -6.16
C PRO A 527 -32.39 49.20 -7.55
N ASP A 528 -32.38 50.52 -7.64
CA ASP A 528 -32.49 51.25 -8.91
C ASP A 528 -31.20 51.19 -9.74
N ASN A 529 -30.07 50.95 -9.08
CA ASN A 529 -28.76 50.75 -9.73
C ASN A 529 -28.02 49.58 -9.09
N PRO A 530 -28.50 48.36 -9.32
CA PRO A 530 -28.06 47.19 -8.55
C PRO A 530 -26.60 46.80 -8.77
N GLY A 531 -25.95 47.25 -9.81
CA GLY A 531 -24.54 47.01 -10.12
C GLY A 531 -23.56 47.90 -9.34
N GLU A 532 -24.02 49.01 -8.73
CA GLU A 532 -23.17 49.96 -8.04
C GLU A 532 -23.14 49.73 -6.53
N TYR A 533 -21.95 49.57 -5.96
CA TYR A 533 -21.70 49.50 -4.53
C TYR A 533 -20.27 49.91 -4.23
N THR A 534 -19.99 50.34 -3.01
CA THR A 534 -18.64 50.65 -2.55
C THR A 534 -18.09 49.55 -1.67
N LEU A 535 -16.77 49.37 -1.70
CA LEU A 535 -16.06 48.38 -0.88
C LEU A 535 -15.39 49.06 0.31
N GLU A 536 -15.61 48.50 1.47
CA GLU A 536 -14.90 48.84 2.70
C GLU A 536 -13.83 47.78 2.96
N ARG A 537 -12.57 48.22 3.19
CA ARG A 537 -11.50 47.34 3.62
C ARG A 537 -11.55 47.11 5.13
N LEU A 538 -11.62 45.85 5.56
CA LEU A 538 -11.79 45.46 6.95
C LEU A 538 -10.48 45.33 7.75
N ASN A 539 -9.32 45.20 7.08
CA ASN A 539 -8.03 45.10 7.73
C ASN A 539 -6.99 46.04 7.11
N SER A 540 -6.07 46.51 7.94
CA SER A 540 -4.92 47.31 7.48
C SER A 540 -3.71 46.47 7.14
N SER A 541 -3.62 45.22 7.68
CA SER A 541 -2.54 44.28 7.48
C SER A 541 -2.88 43.29 6.37
N GLY A 542 -2.26 43.44 5.24
CA GLY A 542 -2.30 42.53 4.11
C GLY A 542 -1.00 42.67 3.33
N SER A 543 -0.73 41.78 2.43
CA SER A 543 0.47 41.78 1.62
C SER A 543 0.13 41.58 0.13
N GLU A 544 0.82 42.33 -0.73
CA GLU A 544 0.83 42.12 -2.18
C GLU A 544 1.92 41.11 -2.59
N TYR A 545 2.77 40.72 -1.65
CA TYR A 545 3.93 39.86 -1.87
C TYR A 545 3.77 38.53 -1.14
N ILE A 546 4.20 37.46 -1.79
CA ILE A 546 4.19 36.12 -1.25
C ILE A 546 5.27 35.98 -0.18
N SER A 547 4.88 35.63 1.02
CA SER A 547 5.78 35.24 2.11
C SER A 547 6.21 33.78 1.94
N GLN A 548 7.38 33.43 2.47
CA GLN A 548 7.91 32.07 2.43
C GLN A 548 8.55 31.69 3.77
N SER A 549 8.26 30.48 4.25
CA SER A 549 8.95 29.91 5.39
C SER A 549 10.41 29.58 5.07
N GLY A 550 11.23 29.43 6.09
CA GLY A 550 12.49 28.70 5.97
C GLY A 550 12.24 27.26 5.51
N ILE A 551 13.28 26.61 5.00
CA ILE A 551 13.20 25.19 4.62
C ILE A 551 13.21 24.36 5.90
N GLY A 552 12.09 23.72 6.19
CA GLY A 552 11.97 22.66 7.19
C GLY A 552 12.77 21.43 6.73
N ARG A 553 13.47 20.79 7.66
CA ARG A 553 14.23 19.56 7.40
C ARG A 553 13.96 18.56 8.51
N GLY A 554 13.61 17.34 8.12
CA GLY A 554 13.49 16.19 9.00
C GLY A 554 14.38 15.07 8.50
N ALA A 555 15.02 14.34 9.40
CA ALA A 555 15.76 13.14 9.05
C ALA A 555 15.76 12.17 10.24
N ASP A 556 15.67 10.90 9.96
CA ASP A 556 15.94 9.86 10.94
C ASP A 556 16.72 8.69 10.32
N ASN A 557 17.40 7.95 11.18
CA ASN A 557 18.11 6.75 10.81
C ASN A 557 17.82 5.64 11.83
N THR A 558 17.63 4.44 11.34
CA THR A 558 17.51 3.24 12.17
C THR A 558 18.57 2.24 11.75
N PHE A 559 19.34 1.76 12.70
CA PHE A 559 20.16 0.58 12.55
C PHE A 559 19.53 -0.57 13.35
N TYR A 560 19.39 -1.73 12.71
CA TYR A 560 18.88 -2.92 13.35
C TYR A 560 19.78 -4.13 13.03
N PHE A 561 20.05 -4.90 14.05
CA PHE A 561 20.78 -6.16 13.94
C PHE A 561 20.05 -7.24 14.73
N HIS A 562 19.95 -8.44 14.21
CA HIS A 562 19.73 -9.64 15.01
C HIS A 562 20.58 -10.81 14.57
N GLY A 563 21.01 -11.60 15.54
CA GLY A 563 21.62 -12.90 15.36
C GLY A 563 20.75 -13.97 15.99
N GLN A 564 20.49 -15.06 15.28
CA GLN A 564 19.55 -16.09 15.70
C GLN A 564 20.16 -17.47 15.46
N LEU A 565 20.11 -18.32 16.50
CA LEU A 565 20.44 -19.73 16.43
C LEU A 565 19.15 -20.54 16.49
N ASN A 566 18.90 -21.37 15.50
CA ASN A 566 17.73 -22.23 15.42
C ASN A 566 18.19 -23.70 15.39
N TYR A 567 17.47 -24.53 16.13
CA TYR A 567 17.59 -25.98 16.10
C TYR A 567 16.21 -26.58 15.89
N GLU A 568 16.06 -27.50 14.95
CA GLU A 568 14.82 -28.23 14.71
C GLU A 568 15.15 -29.66 14.29
N ASN A 569 14.69 -30.62 15.09
CA ASN A 569 14.90 -32.04 14.79
C ASN A 569 13.74 -32.88 15.32
N THR A 570 13.52 -34.02 14.68
CA THR A 570 12.57 -35.05 15.16
C THR A 570 13.35 -36.27 15.62
N PHE A 571 13.17 -36.62 16.89
CA PHE A 571 13.80 -37.77 17.51
C PHE A 571 12.84 -38.97 17.49
N GLY A 572 13.28 -40.08 16.91
CA GLY A 572 12.35 -41.15 16.56
C GLY A 572 11.35 -40.65 15.50
N GLU A 573 10.15 -41.19 15.51
CA GLU A 573 9.05 -40.74 14.62
C GLU A 573 8.10 -39.76 15.32
N ASP A 574 8.16 -39.67 16.64
CA ASP A 574 7.12 -39.04 17.47
C ASP A 574 7.55 -37.73 18.14
N HIS A 575 8.84 -37.49 18.37
CA HIS A 575 9.31 -36.41 19.25
C HIS A 575 9.93 -35.27 18.46
N GLY A 576 9.15 -34.25 18.10
CA GLY A 576 9.63 -33.02 17.47
C GLY A 576 10.13 -32.02 18.52
N VAL A 577 11.37 -31.55 18.38
CA VAL A 577 11.96 -30.49 19.24
C VAL A 577 12.42 -29.35 18.37
N ALA A 578 12.01 -28.13 18.69
CA ALA A 578 12.53 -26.91 18.09
C ALA A 578 12.96 -25.93 19.17
N ALA A 579 14.16 -25.36 19.01
CA ALA A 579 14.72 -24.35 19.90
C ALA A 579 15.19 -23.15 19.10
N MET A 580 15.01 -21.95 19.66
CA MET A 580 15.51 -20.70 19.08
C MET A 580 16.11 -19.85 20.18
N LEU A 581 17.30 -19.30 19.92
CA LEU A 581 17.93 -18.27 20.73
C LEU A 581 18.22 -17.08 19.80
N MET A 582 17.76 -15.88 20.14
CA MET A 582 17.93 -14.68 19.35
C MET A 582 18.41 -13.53 20.22
N TYR A 583 19.46 -12.86 19.75
CA TYR A 583 19.87 -11.55 20.24
C TYR A 583 19.50 -10.49 19.21
N MET A 584 18.93 -9.37 19.65
CA MET A 584 18.60 -8.24 18.79
C MET A 584 19.10 -6.93 19.37
N GLN A 585 19.44 -6.00 18.49
CA GLN A 585 19.79 -4.62 18.82
C GLN A 585 19.16 -3.69 17.80
N ARG A 586 18.52 -2.62 18.29
CA ARG A 586 17.99 -1.53 17.46
C ARG A 586 18.50 -0.20 18.01
N GLU A 587 18.98 0.65 17.11
CA GLU A 587 19.33 2.03 17.41
C GLU A 587 18.52 2.93 16.45
N TYR A 588 17.69 3.80 17.01
CA TYR A 588 16.92 4.81 16.28
C TYR A 588 17.43 6.19 16.64
N ARG A 589 17.80 6.96 15.64
CA ARG A 589 18.37 8.30 15.79
C ARG A 589 17.56 9.31 14.99
N ASN A 590 16.89 10.19 15.68
CA ASN A 590 16.22 11.39 15.15
C ASN A 590 16.66 12.67 15.86
N ASP A 591 17.51 12.54 16.89
CA ASP A 591 18.04 13.61 17.71
C ASP A 591 19.49 13.31 18.09
N VAL A 592 20.10 14.15 18.91
CA VAL A 592 21.48 14.02 19.38
C VAL A 592 21.72 12.68 20.07
N LEU A 593 20.79 12.26 20.93
CA LEU A 593 20.86 10.98 21.63
C LEU A 593 19.99 9.92 20.94
N PRO A 594 20.55 8.75 20.61
CA PRO A 594 19.79 7.67 20.00
C PRO A 594 18.92 6.93 21.03
N ASN A 595 17.74 6.49 20.59
CA ASN A 595 16.94 5.50 21.31
C ASN A 595 17.49 4.11 21.01
N ARG A 596 17.90 3.37 22.05
CA ARG A 596 18.45 2.02 21.92
C ARG A 596 17.55 0.99 22.58
N ASN A 597 17.41 -0.13 21.90
CA ASN A 597 16.69 -1.30 22.40
C ASN A 597 17.54 -2.54 22.14
N GLN A 598 17.77 -3.34 23.18
CA GLN A 598 18.49 -4.61 23.08
C GLN A 598 17.67 -5.71 23.74
N GLY A 599 17.69 -6.89 23.18
CA GLY A 599 16.93 -8.00 23.71
C GLY A 599 17.57 -9.36 23.46
N LEU A 600 17.40 -10.26 24.42
CA LEU A 600 17.71 -11.66 24.28
C LEU A 600 16.40 -12.44 24.42
N SER A 601 16.08 -13.25 23.40
CA SER A 601 14.84 -14.04 23.35
C SER A 601 15.18 -15.52 23.19
N GLY A 602 14.46 -16.38 23.91
CA GLY A 602 14.54 -17.82 23.75
C GLY A 602 13.16 -18.42 23.55
N ARG A 603 13.04 -19.40 22.68
CA ARG A 603 11.83 -20.21 22.49
C ARG A 603 12.19 -21.68 22.40
N LEU A 604 11.45 -22.50 23.14
CA LEU A 604 11.53 -23.94 23.08
C LEU A 604 10.15 -24.49 22.72
N THR A 605 10.07 -25.36 21.74
CA THR A 605 8.83 -26.01 21.31
C THR A 605 9.07 -27.51 21.29
N TYR A 606 8.15 -28.26 21.89
CA TYR A 606 8.09 -29.70 21.82
C TYR A 606 6.76 -30.12 21.21
N ALA A 607 6.76 -31.07 20.30
CA ALA A 607 5.57 -31.62 19.68
C ALA A 607 5.61 -33.14 19.71
N PHE A 608 4.58 -33.77 20.30
CA PHE A 608 4.41 -35.21 20.26
C PHE A 608 3.55 -35.59 19.05
N GLN A 609 4.06 -36.49 18.19
CA GLN A 609 3.44 -36.94 16.93
C GLN A 609 2.99 -35.79 16.02
N GLN A 610 3.66 -34.65 16.11
CA GLN A 610 3.29 -33.39 15.41
C GLN A 610 1.83 -32.92 15.65
N LYS A 611 1.12 -33.54 16.61
CA LYS A 611 -0.30 -33.24 16.95
C LYS A 611 -0.47 -32.43 18.24
N TYR A 612 0.46 -32.53 19.18
CA TYR A 612 0.36 -31.91 20.50
C TYR A 612 1.55 -30.98 20.77
N PRO A 613 1.56 -29.74 20.19
CA PRO A 613 2.66 -28.81 20.38
C PRO A 613 2.55 -28.08 21.73
N VAL A 614 3.67 -27.95 22.43
CA VAL A 614 3.84 -27.09 23.62
C VAL A 614 4.99 -26.13 23.33
N SER A 615 4.78 -24.85 23.55
CA SER A 615 5.80 -23.82 23.32
C SER A 615 6.01 -22.99 24.58
N TYR A 616 7.29 -22.74 24.90
CA TYR A 616 7.71 -21.80 25.93
C TYR A 616 8.54 -20.69 25.30
N THR A 617 8.18 -19.43 25.56
CA THR A 617 8.90 -18.24 25.05
C THR A 617 9.31 -17.35 26.20
N HIS A 618 10.56 -16.92 26.23
CA HIS A 618 11.12 -15.97 27.20
C HIS A 618 11.84 -14.84 26.48
N LEU A 619 11.60 -13.61 26.93
CA LEU A 619 12.29 -12.40 26.45
C LEU A 619 12.82 -11.62 27.65
N ARG A 620 14.08 -11.19 27.55
CA ARG A 620 14.66 -10.15 28.40
C ARG A 620 15.09 -8.98 27.51
N ALA A 621 14.43 -7.84 27.64
CA ALA A 621 14.74 -6.63 26.89
C ALA A 621 15.29 -5.54 27.83
N HIS A 622 16.15 -4.69 27.29
CA HIS A 622 16.69 -3.51 27.94
C HIS A 622 16.51 -2.32 26.99
N GLU A 623 15.87 -1.27 27.47
CA GLU A 623 15.61 -0.02 26.73
C GLU A 623 16.38 1.12 27.40
N THR A 624 17.10 1.90 26.59
CA THR A 624 17.80 3.11 27.01
C THR A 624 17.65 4.21 25.97
#